data_566b670a04e8128e34db5fbcad3e70d8
#
_entry.id   566b670a04e8128e34db5fbcad3e70d8
#
_cell.length_a   1.000
_cell.length_b   1.000
_cell.length_c   1.000
_cell.angle_alpha   90.00
_cell.angle_beta   90.00
_cell.angle_gamma   90.00
#
_symmetry.space_group_name_H-M   'P 1'
#
loop_
_entity.id
_entity.type
_entity.pdbx_description
1 polymer ?
#
loop_
_entity_poly.entity_id
_entity_poly.type
_entity_poly.pdbx_seq_one_letter_code
_entity_poly.pdbx_strand_id
1 'polypeptide(L)'
;MTNVIVTMKIMPSSPDSDLKAIEEEAKKEISEFGGEVGKTEQEPIAFGLKALMLYFVMDESLGSTEDLEEKVKKIKDVNSVEVPDVRRAIG
;
A
#
# COMPACT_ATOMS: atom_id res chain seq x y z
N MET A 1 -15.18 14.19 11.34
CA MET A 1 -13.89 13.69 10.89
C MET A 1 -14.04 13.06 9.52
N THR A 2 -13.09 13.32 8.64
CA THR A 2 -13.18 12.87 7.28
C THR A 2 -12.20 11.73 7.04
N ASN A 3 -12.70 10.65 6.48
CA ASN A 3 -11.85 9.54 6.07
C ASN A 3 -11.49 9.69 4.60
N VAL A 4 -10.31 9.21 4.25
CA VAL A 4 -9.88 9.15 2.87
C VAL A 4 -9.57 7.70 2.52
N ILE A 5 -9.80 7.35 1.27
CA ILE A 5 -9.47 6.04 0.72
C ILE A 5 -8.20 6.20 -0.08
N VAL A 6 -7.19 5.45 0.31
CA VAL A 6 -5.86 5.52 -0.31
C VAL A 6 -5.60 4.26 -1.09
N THR A 7 -5.11 4.42 -2.31
CA THR A 7 -4.65 3.30 -3.12
C THR A 7 -3.13 3.32 -3.11
N MET A 8 -2.53 2.26 -2.62
CA MET A 8 -1.07 2.12 -2.58
C MET A 8 -0.64 1.01 -3.53
N LYS A 9 0.31 1.32 -4.39
CA LYS A 9 0.86 0.36 -5.34
C LYS A 9 2.28 0.00 -4.94
N ILE A 10 2.52 -1.27 -4.70
CA ILE A 10 3.83 -1.77 -4.30
C ILE A 10 4.39 -2.62 -5.43
N MET A 11 5.57 -2.27 -5.92
CA MET A 11 6.26 -3.04 -6.94
C MET A 11 7.30 -3.93 -6.29
N PRO A 12 7.25 -5.24 -6.53
CA PRO A 12 8.28 -6.14 -6.00
C PRO A 12 9.58 -6.00 -6.80
N SER A 13 10.66 -6.49 -6.20
CA SER A 13 11.98 -6.43 -6.85
C SER A 13 12.14 -7.47 -7.94
N SER A 14 11.41 -8.56 -7.88
CA SER A 14 11.52 -9.63 -8.89
C SER A 14 10.19 -10.37 -9.01
N PRO A 15 10.00 -11.12 -10.11
CA PRO A 15 8.80 -11.95 -10.28
C PRO A 15 8.70 -13.06 -9.22
N ASP A 16 9.83 -13.42 -8.61
CA ASP A 16 9.88 -14.47 -7.58
C ASP A 16 9.67 -13.96 -6.17
N SER A 17 9.51 -12.65 -5.99
CA SER A 17 9.28 -12.07 -4.67
C SER A 17 8.00 -12.62 -4.06
N ASP A 18 8.03 -12.84 -2.74
CA ASP A 18 6.87 -13.33 -2.01
C ASP A 18 5.89 -12.20 -1.74
N LEU A 19 4.92 -12.05 -2.63
CA LEU A 19 3.92 -10.98 -2.52
C LEU A 19 3.07 -11.10 -1.27
N LYS A 20 2.82 -12.32 -0.81
CA LYS A 20 2.03 -12.52 0.40
C LYS A 20 2.78 -11.99 1.63
N ALA A 21 4.08 -12.23 1.70
CA ALA A 21 4.89 -11.71 2.79
C ALA A 21 4.95 -10.20 2.75
N ILE A 22 5.09 -9.61 1.56
CA ILE A 22 5.07 -8.16 1.38
C ILE A 22 3.72 -7.60 1.83
N GLU A 23 2.64 -8.25 1.42
CA GLU A 23 1.29 -7.84 1.79
C GLU A 23 1.09 -7.81 3.31
N GLU A 24 1.52 -8.87 4.01
CA GLU A 24 1.38 -8.94 5.46
C GLU A 24 2.17 -7.84 6.16
N GLU A 25 3.40 -7.61 5.73
CA GLU A 25 4.23 -6.55 6.30
C GLU A 25 3.66 -5.16 6.01
N ALA A 26 3.17 -4.95 4.80
CA ALA A 26 2.58 -3.66 4.42
C ALA A 26 1.30 -3.38 5.20
N LYS A 27 0.47 -4.40 5.39
CA LYS A 27 -0.76 -4.26 6.20
C LYS A 27 -0.43 -3.89 7.63
N LYS A 28 0.64 -4.47 8.17
CA LYS A 28 1.09 -4.16 9.53
C LYS A 28 1.51 -2.69 9.63
N GLU A 29 2.29 -2.22 8.66
CA GLU A 29 2.73 -0.84 8.66
C GLU A 29 1.55 0.13 8.52
N ILE A 30 0.58 -0.20 7.67
CA ILE A 30 -0.61 0.61 7.49
C ILE A 30 -1.42 0.66 8.79
N SER A 31 -1.57 -0.48 9.46
CA SER A 31 -2.30 -0.54 10.72
C SER A 31 -1.62 0.30 11.79
N GLU A 32 -0.30 0.22 11.89
CA GLU A 32 0.47 1.03 12.85
C GLU A 32 0.39 2.52 12.55
N PHE A 33 0.27 2.88 11.28
CA PHE A 33 0.10 4.26 10.84
C PHE A 33 -1.28 4.81 11.22
N GLY A 34 -2.25 3.93 11.41
CA GLY A 34 -3.62 4.33 11.74
C GLY A 34 -4.61 4.09 10.61
N GLY A 35 -4.19 3.38 9.56
CA GLY A 35 -5.09 3.02 8.47
C GLY A 35 -5.69 1.64 8.66
N GLU A 36 -6.70 1.35 7.85
CA GLU A 36 -7.35 0.05 7.84
C GLU A 36 -7.48 -0.44 6.40
N VAL A 37 -6.84 -1.56 6.11
CA VAL A 37 -6.87 -2.15 4.78
C VAL A 37 -8.20 -2.83 4.54
N GLY A 38 -8.91 -2.40 3.49
CA GLY A 38 -10.21 -2.98 3.15
C GLY A 38 -10.16 -3.96 1.99
N LYS A 39 -9.14 -3.83 1.14
CA LYS A 39 -9.06 -4.66 -0.06
C LYS A 39 -7.60 -4.78 -0.52
N THR A 40 -7.24 -5.94 -1.06
CA THR A 40 -5.94 -6.14 -1.68
C THR A 40 -6.15 -6.79 -3.03
N GLU A 41 -5.32 -6.41 -4.00
CA GLU A 41 -5.35 -6.99 -5.34
C GLU A 41 -3.93 -7.16 -5.86
N GLN A 42 -3.76 -8.02 -6.86
CA GLN A 42 -2.49 -8.16 -7.57
C GLN A 42 -2.77 -7.76 -9.00
N GLU A 43 -1.94 -6.87 -9.53
CA GLU A 43 -2.07 -6.38 -10.89
C GLU A 43 -0.89 -6.84 -11.72
N PRO A 44 -1.11 -7.66 -12.77
CA PRO A 44 -0.02 -8.06 -13.65
C PRO A 44 0.59 -6.84 -14.33
N ILE A 45 1.90 -6.75 -14.29
CA ILE A 45 2.63 -5.67 -14.97
C ILE A 45 3.28 -6.28 -16.21
N ALA A 46 4.58 -6.18 -16.36
CA ALA A 46 5.30 -6.73 -17.48
C ALA A 46 6.34 -7.73 -16.97
N PHE A 47 6.81 -8.60 -17.83
CA PHE A 47 7.90 -9.53 -17.51
C PHE A 47 7.63 -10.45 -16.31
N GLY A 48 6.36 -10.82 -16.11
CA GLY A 48 6.00 -11.70 -15.00
C GLY A 48 5.88 -11.02 -13.66
N LEU A 49 6.11 -9.71 -13.58
CA LEU A 49 5.96 -8.95 -12.37
C LEU A 49 4.49 -8.68 -12.08
N LYS A 50 4.14 -8.69 -10.80
CA LYS A 50 2.80 -8.32 -10.36
C LYS A 50 2.91 -7.25 -9.29
N ALA A 51 2.21 -6.15 -9.47
CA ALA A 51 2.14 -5.11 -8.46
C ALA A 51 1.11 -5.51 -7.41
N LEU A 52 1.40 -5.18 -6.17
CA LEU A 52 0.47 -5.39 -5.07
C LEU A 52 -0.29 -4.09 -4.83
N MET A 53 -1.60 -4.15 -4.95
CA MET A 53 -2.47 -2.99 -4.77
C MET A 53 -3.17 -3.10 -3.42
N LEU A 54 -2.98 -2.13 -2.57
CA LEU A 54 -3.62 -2.07 -1.25
C LEU A 54 -4.55 -0.87 -1.19
N TYR A 55 -5.79 -1.13 -0.81
CA TYR A 55 -6.79 -0.08 -0.65
C TYR A 55 -7.10 0.03 0.83
N PHE A 56 -6.79 1.18 1.42
CA PHE A 56 -7.02 1.36 2.84
C PHE A 56 -7.69 2.70 3.15
N VAL A 57 -8.34 2.74 4.29
CA VAL A 57 -9.03 3.92 4.77
C VAL A 57 -8.23 4.52 5.92
N MET A 58 -8.09 5.82 5.97
CA MET A 58 -7.42 6.50 7.06
C MET A 58 -8.13 7.83 7.34
N ASP A 59 -7.92 8.35 8.53
CA ASP A 59 -8.44 9.66 8.89
C ASP A 59 -7.59 10.74 8.20
N GLU A 60 -8.24 11.71 7.59
CA GLU A 60 -7.56 12.81 6.91
C GLU A 60 -6.60 13.56 7.85
N SER A 61 -6.90 13.59 9.14
CA SER A 61 -6.07 14.26 10.13
C SER A 61 -4.68 13.64 10.30
N LEU A 62 -4.48 12.41 9.83
CA LEU A 62 -3.16 11.78 9.87
C LEU A 62 -2.19 12.44 8.89
N GLY A 63 -2.70 13.21 7.96
CA GLY A 63 -1.89 13.97 7.03
C GLY A 63 -1.30 13.15 5.89
N SER A 64 -0.05 13.43 5.55
CA SER A 64 0.61 12.80 4.42
C SER A 64 0.94 11.33 4.65
N THR A 65 0.90 10.54 3.58
CA THR A 65 1.29 9.13 3.62
C THR A 65 2.80 8.94 3.39
N GLU A 66 3.56 10.02 3.32
CA GLU A 66 5.00 9.93 3.01
C GLU A 66 5.77 9.04 3.99
N ASP A 67 5.55 9.19 5.28
CA ASP A 67 6.22 8.37 6.28
C ASP A 67 5.86 6.91 6.14
N LEU A 68 4.60 6.62 5.85
CA LEU A 68 4.14 5.26 5.61
C LEU A 68 4.79 4.67 4.37
N GLU A 69 4.86 5.44 3.30
CA GLU A 69 5.49 5.00 2.06
C GLU A 69 6.96 4.65 2.28
N GLU A 70 7.65 5.45 3.06
CA GLU A 70 9.06 5.18 3.40
C GLU A 70 9.22 3.86 4.15
N LYS A 71 8.33 3.60 5.11
CA LYS A 71 8.37 2.35 5.88
C LYS A 71 8.08 1.14 5.02
N VAL A 72 7.08 1.24 4.16
CA VAL A 72 6.72 0.14 3.25
C VAL A 72 7.84 -0.12 2.25
N LYS A 73 8.50 0.94 1.80
CA LYS A 73 9.61 0.82 0.85
C LYS A 73 10.79 0.06 1.44
N LYS A 74 10.93 0.04 2.75
CA LYS A 74 12.02 -0.67 3.43
C LYS A 74 11.75 -2.16 3.62
N ILE A 75 10.55 -2.62 3.30
CA ILE A 75 10.22 -4.04 3.38
C ILE A 75 11.07 -4.82 2.39
N LYS A 76 11.51 -6.00 2.80
CA LYS A 76 12.32 -6.87 1.94
C LYS A 76 11.59 -7.16 0.62
N ASP A 77 12.32 -7.10 -0.48
CA ASP A 77 11.83 -7.38 -1.83
C ASP A 77 10.88 -6.33 -2.40
N VAL A 78 10.75 -5.18 -1.76
CA VAL A 78 10.00 -4.05 -2.31
C VAL A 78 10.94 -3.17 -3.13
N ASN A 79 10.61 -2.96 -4.39
CA ASN A 79 11.38 -2.11 -5.29
C ASN A 79 10.92 -0.65 -5.22
N SER A 80 9.62 -0.43 -5.27
CA SER A 80 9.06 0.92 -5.21
C SER A 80 7.65 0.91 -4.63
N VAL A 81 7.27 2.06 -4.11
CA VAL A 81 5.94 2.28 -3.54
C VAL A 81 5.39 3.57 -4.12
N GLU A 82 4.16 3.53 -4.60
CA GLU A 82 3.47 4.69 -5.12
C GLU A 82 2.08 4.80 -4.50
N VAL A 83 1.57 6.01 -4.41
CA VAL A 83 0.18 6.26 -4.01
C VAL A 83 -0.49 6.98 -5.18
N PRO A 84 -1.01 6.21 -6.16
CA PRO A 84 -1.59 6.81 -7.35
C PRO A 84 -2.91 7.52 -7.14
N ASP A 85 -3.59 7.23 -6.03
CA ASP A 85 -4.89 7.83 -5.80
C ASP A 85 -5.20 7.98 -4.32
N VAL A 86 -5.78 9.12 -3.97
CA VAL A 86 -6.29 9.41 -2.64
C VAL A 86 -7.64 10.10 -2.83
N ARG A 87 -8.69 9.52 -2.27
CA ARG A 87 -10.05 10.05 -2.42
C ARG A 87 -10.70 10.22 -1.06
N ARG A 88 -11.50 11.26 -0.91
CA ARG A 88 -12.32 11.40 0.29
C ARG A 88 -13.44 10.38 0.26
N ALA A 89 -13.62 9.70 1.37
CA ALA A 89 -14.74 8.80 1.52
C ALA A 89 -15.99 9.62 1.73
N ILE A 90 -17.01 9.39 0.90
CA ILE A 90 -18.29 10.05 1.02
C ILE A 90 -19.17 9.08 1.81
N GLY A 91 -19.41 9.42 3.05
CA GLY A 91 -20.20 8.54 3.89
C GLY A 91 -21.46 9.16 4.35
#